data_0ad88bca6e9ef878f555000e75d9abb2
#
_entry.id   0ad88bca6e9ef878f555000e75d9abb2
#
_cell.length_a   1.000
_cell.length_b   1.000
_cell.length_c   1.000
_cell.angle_alpha   90.00
_cell.angle_beta   90.00
_cell.angle_gamma   90.00
#
_symmetry.space_group_name_H-M   'P 1'
#
loop_
_entity.id
_entity.type
_entity.pdbx_description
1 polymer ?
#
loop_
_entity_poly.entity_id
_entity_poly.type
_entity_poly.pdbx_seq_one_letter_code
_entity_poly.pdbx_strand_id
1 'polypeptide(L)'
;MSSLQLTNSLSRKKEVFKPINPNKVSLYACGPTVYDNPHVGNARSLVVFDVLFRVLKAIYGPNVNYVRNITDVDDKIIEASKRNKKDINEITSDVTKVFHENCKSLNCLKPTVEPKATEHIKEMIEMSSSLISKGFAYENKGHVYFCLLYTSDAADE
;
A
#
# COMPACT_ATOMS: atom_id res chain seq x y z
N MET A 1 -26.28 -6.95 -16.01
CA MET A 1 -25.51 -6.67 -14.77
C MET A 1 -24.97 -5.25 -14.86
N SER A 2 -25.12 -4.43 -13.82
CA SER A 2 -24.54 -3.09 -13.79
C SER A 2 -23.02 -3.21 -13.80
N SER A 3 -22.35 -2.45 -14.67
CA SER A 3 -20.89 -2.40 -14.72
C SER A 3 -20.32 -1.72 -13.47
N LEU A 4 -19.25 -2.28 -12.88
CA LEU A 4 -18.53 -1.66 -11.78
C LEU A 4 -17.96 -0.31 -12.25
N GLN A 5 -18.23 0.75 -11.50
CA GLN A 5 -17.68 2.07 -11.74
C GLN A 5 -16.85 2.53 -10.54
N LEU A 6 -15.67 3.06 -10.80
CA LEU A 6 -14.76 3.60 -9.80
C LEU A 6 -14.39 5.04 -10.16
N THR A 7 -14.12 5.86 -9.15
CA THR A 7 -13.54 7.19 -9.37
C THR A 7 -12.06 7.04 -9.67
N ASN A 8 -11.64 7.52 -10.84
CA ASN A 8 -10.26 7.56 -11.24
C ASN A 8 -9.66 8.93 -10.84
N SER A 9 -8.67 8.93 -9.95
CA SER A 9 -8.05 10.18 -9.48
C SER A 9 -7.30 10.92 -10.59
N LEU A 10 -6.74 10.20 -11.57
CA LEU A 10 -6.03 10.81 -12.69
C LEU A 10 -6.96 11.63 -13.58
N SER A 11 -8.12 11.06 -13.96
CA SER A 11 -9.12 11.75 -14.80
C SER A 11 -10.11 12.57 -13.97
N ARG A 12 -10.14 12.40 -12.64
CA ARG A 12 -11.13 12.97 -11.69
C ARG A 12 -12.59 12.62 -12.05
N LYS A 13 -12.81 11.54 -12.78
CA LYS A 13 -14.14 11.10 -13.25
C LYS A 13 -14.48 9.72 -12.71
N LYS A 14 -15.77 9.47 -12.58
CA LYS A 14 -16.29 8.13 -12.34
C LYS A 14 -16.33 7.36 -13.66
N GLU A 15 -15.60 6.26 -13.74
CA GLU A 15 -15.40 5.50 -14.97
C GLU A 15 -15.77 4.03 -14.77
N VAL A 16 -16.16 3.38 -15.85
CA VAL A 16 -16.37 1.93 -15.86
C VAL A 16 -15.01 1.25 -15.67
N PHE A 17 -14.89 0.44 -14.62
CA PHE A 17 -13.68 -0.33 -14.36
C PHE A 17 -13.47 -1.37 -15.46
N LYS A 18 -12.30 -1.31 -16.11
CA LYS A 18 -11.85 -2.27 -17.11
C LYS A 18 -10.50 -2.81 -16.67
N PRO A 19 -10.41 -4.09 -16.25
CA PRO A 19 -9.12 -4.66 -15.86
C PRO A 19 -8.20 -4.79 -17.09
N ILE A 20 -6.90 -4.60 -16.89
CA ILE A 20 -5.88 -4.81 -17.93
C ILE A 20 -5.93 -6.26 -18.43
N ASN A 21 -6.11 -7.21 -17.51
CA ASN A 21 -6.30 -8.61 -17.82
C ASN A 21 -7.53 -9.13 -17.05
N PRO A 22 -8.62 -9.47 -17.73
CA PRO A 22 -9.85 -9.95 -17.06
C PRO A 22 -9.68 -11.30 -16.34
N ASN A 23 -8.69 -12.08 -16.73
CA ASN A 23 -8.36 -13.36 -16.10
C ASN A 23 -7.41 -13.23 -14.88
N LYS A 24 -6.86 -12.04 -14.65
CA LYS A 24 -5.92 -11.76 -13.54
C LYS A 24 -6.10 -10.33 -13.07
N VAL A 25 -7.14 -10.08 -12.28
CA VAL A 25 -7.42 -8.76 -11.71
C VAL A 25 -6.55 -8.56 -10.47
N SER A 26 -5.87 -7.41 -10.37
CA SER A 26 -5.03 -7.07 -9.23
C SER A 26 -5.50 -5.79 -8.57
N LEU A 27 -5.46 -5.78 -7.24
CA LEU A 27 -5.73 -4.64 -6.38
C LEU A 27 -4.54 -4.44 -5.45
N TYR A 28 -3.99 -3.24 -5.41
CA TYR A 28 -3.00 -2.85 -4.41
C TYR A 28 -3.57 -1.78 -3.50
N ALA A 29 -3.44 -1.97 -2.19
CA ALA A 29 -3.76 -0.96 -1.20
C ALA A 29 -2.56 -0.73 -0.29
N CYS A 30 -2.26 0.54 0.01
CA CYS A 30 -1.25 0.87 1.01
C CYS A 30 -1.69 0.34 2.38
N GLY A 31 -0.80 -0.42 3.02
CA GLY A 31 -1.00 -0.92 4.36
C GLY A 31 -0.54 0.08 5.43
N PRO A 32 -0.59 -0.30 6.70
CA PRO A 32 -0.21 0.57 7.80
C PRO A 32 1.31 0.72 7.92
N THR A 33 1.73 1.87 8.48
CA THR A 33 3.05 1.99 9.11
C THR A 33 2.89 1.56 10.57
N VAL A 34 3.63 0.51 10.95
CA VAL A 34 3.40 -0.22 12.21
C VAL A 34 4.23 0.37 13.38
N TYR A 35 4.02 1.65 13.68
CA TYR A 35 4.68 2.37 14.77
C TYR A 35 3.80 2.56 16.01
N ASP A 36 2.47 2.51 15.86
CA ASP A 36 1.49 2.72 16.92
C ASP A 36 0.19 1.99 16.60
N ASN A 37 -0.69 1.86 17.59
CA ASN A 37 -1.96 1.19 17.45
C ASN A 37 -2.83 1.81 16.34
N PRO A 38 -3.51 0.97 15.53
CA PRO A 38 -4.44 1.46 14.52
C PRO A 38 -5.60 2.25 15.13
N HIS A 39 -6.03 3.29 14.45
CA HIS A 39 -7.20 4.07 14.83
C HIS A 39 -8.34 3.94 13.79
N VAL A 40 -9.49 4.53 14.07
CA VAL A 40 -10.69 4.43 13.22
C VAL A 40 -10.46 4.89 11.78
N GLY A 41 -9.55 5.83 11.52
CA GLY A 41 -9.17 6.24 10.16
C GLY A 41 -8.54 5.10 9.36
N ASN A 42 -7.68 4.29 10.00
CA ASN A 42 -7.10 3.09 9.38
C ASN A 42 -8.19 2.04 9.11
N ALA A 43 -9.11 1.84 10.07
CA ALA A 43 -10.24 0.92 9.93
C ALA A 43 -11.13 1.27 8.72
N ARG A 44 -11.41 2.57 8.50
CA ARG A 44 -12.18 3.02 7.34
C ARG A 44 -11.53 2.57 6.02
N SER A 45 -10.24 2.80 5.86
CA SER A 45 -9.50 2.40 4.65
C SER A 45 -9.56 0.88 4.46
N LEU A 46 -9.32 0.10 5.52
CA LEU A 46 -9.38 -1.36 5.47
C LEU A 46 -10.72 -1.87 4.99
N VAL A 47 -11.82 -1.38 5.57
CA VAL A 47 -13.18 -1.80 5.21
C VAL A 47 -13.52 -1.43 3.76
N VAL A 48 -13.13 -0.24 3.30
CA VAL A 48 -13.37 0.19 1.91
C VAL A 48 -12.66 -0.73 0.92
N PHE A 49 -11.39 -1.05 1.15
CA PHE A 49 -10.65 -1.96 0.27
C PHE A 49 -11.13 -3.42 0.40
N ASP A 50 -11.60 -3.86 1.56
CA ASP A 50 -12.21 -5.17 1.72
C ASP A 50 -13.51 -5.29 0.90
N VAL A 51 -14.38 -4.28 0.96
CA VAL A 51 -15.60 -4.24 0.15
C VAL A 51 -15.26 -4.28 -1.34
N LEU A 52 -14.28 -3.48 -1.79
CA LEU A 52 -13.84 -3.50 -3.19
C LEU A 52 -13.30 -4.88 -3.58
N PHE A 53 -12.48 -5.50 -2.74
CA PHE A 53 -11.95 -6.84 -2.98
C PHE A 53 -13.06 -7.88 -3.11
N ARG A 54 -14.08 -7.86 -2.24
CA ARG A 54 -15.24 -8.75 -2.31
C ARG A 54 -16.05 -8.54 -3.60
N VAL A 55 -16.25 -7.28 -3.99
CA VAL A 55 -16.94 -6.94 -5.25
C VAL A 55 -16.15 -7.46 -6.46
N LEU A 56 -14.84 -7.24 -6.50
CA LEU A 56 -14.00 -7.76 -7.57
C LEU A 56 -14.04 -9.29 -7.63
N LYS A 57 -13.98 -9.98 -6.49
CA LYS A 57 -14.12 -11.45 -6.45
C LYS A 57 -15.50 -11.92 -6.93
N ALA A 58 -16.56 -11.21 -6.61
CA ALA A 58 -17.90 -11.54 -7.07
C ALA A 58 -18.05 -11.38 -8.60
N ILE A 59 -17.35 -10.42 -9.21
CA ILE A 59 -17.43 -10.15 -10.65
C ILE A 59 -16.46 -11.03 -11.45
N TYR A 60 -15.19 -11.17 -10.98
CA TYR A 60 -14.09 -11.78 -11.73
C TYR A 60 -13.65 -13.15 -11.18
N GLY A 61 -14.37 -13.66 -10.17
CA GLY A 61 -14.07 -14.98 -9.59
C GLY A 61 -12.85 -15.02 -8.67
N PRO A 62 -12.26 -16.20 -8.44
CA PRO A 62 -11.22 -16.39 -7.44
C PRO A 62 -9.86 -15.78 -7.84
N ASN A 63 -9.64 -15.45 -9.11
CA ASN A 63 -8.37 -14.99 -9.65
C ASN A 63 -8.11 -13.49 -9.42
N VAL A 64 -8.65 -12.93 -8.33
CA VAL A 64 -8.36 -11.56 -7.90
C VAL A 64 -7.21 -11.57 -6.91
N ASN A 65 -6.11 -10.90 -7.28
CA ASN A 65 -4.94 -10.74 -6.43
C ASN A 65 -5.04 -9.43 -5.64
N TYR A 66 -5.15 -9.52 -4.31
CA TYR A 66 -5.15 -8.37 -3.42
C TYR A 66 -3.84 -8.30 -2.66
N VAL A 67 -3.08 -7.24 -2.91
CA VAL A 67 -1.81 -6.96 -2.24
C VAL A 67 -2.00 -5.78 -1.28
N ARG A 68 -1.55 -5.96 -0.05
CA ARG A 68 -1.48 -4.90 0.96
C ARG A 68 -0.16 -5.03 1.70
N ASN A 69 0.68 -4.00 1.67
CA ASN A 69 1.97 -4.05 2.35
C ASN A 69 1.86 -3.78 3.86
N ILE A 70 2.92 -4.12 4.58
CA ILE A 70 3.20 -3.64 5.94
C ILE A 70 4.45 -2.76 5.84
N THR A 71 4.34 -1.50 6.27
CA THR A 71 5.48 -0.60 6.36
C THR A 71 6.11 -0.75 7.73
N ASP A 72 7.12 -1.59 7.81
CA ASP A 72 7.85 -1.95 9.03
C ASP A 72 9.23 -1.28 9.14
N VAL A 73 9.49 -0.30 8.27
CA VAL A 73 10.64 0.61 8.33
C VAL A 73 10.19 2.03 8.00
N ASP A 74 10.38 2.97 8.92
CA ASP A 74 9.97 4.38 8.79
C ASP A 74 10.58 5.18 9.94
N ASP A 75 10.78 6.49 9.76
CA ASP A 75 11.29 7.37 10.82
C ASP A 75 10.41 7.36 12.08
N LYS A 76 9.08 7.25 11.93
CA LYS A 76 8.14 7.14 13.04
C LYS A 76 8.36 5.87 13.88
N ILE A 77 8.79 4.77 13.26
CA ILE A 77 9.12 3.53 13.97
C ILE A 77 10.40 3.73 14.78
N ILE A 78 11.40 4.39 14.20
CA ILE A 78 12.65 4.73 14.88
C ILE A 78 12.38 5.65 16.08
N GLU A 79 11.53 6.65 15.91
CA GLU A 79 11.12 7.55 16.99
C GLU A 79 10.33 6.81 18.09
N ALA A 80 9.40 5.93 17.71
CA ALA A 80 8.66 5.11 18.65
C ALA A 80 9.58 4.18 19.46
N SER A 81 10.59 3.58 18.82
CA SER A 81 11.61 2.77 19.48
C SER A 81 12.36 3.57 20.55
N LYS A 82 12.86 4.76 20.20
CA LYS A 82 13.56 5.65 21.13
C LYS A 82 12.65 6.07 22.30
N ARG A 83 11.43 6.48 22.03
CA ARG A 83 10.44 6.93 23.02
C ARG A 83 10.07 5.83 24.01
N ASN A 84 9.83 4.63 23.50
CA ASN A 84 9.38 3.49 24.31
C ASN A 84 10.55 2.65 24.87
N LYS A 85 11.80 2.94 24.48
CA LYS A 85 13.00 2.16 24.83
C LYS A 85 12.85 0.68 24.48
N LYS A 86 12.23 0.38 23.35
CA LYS A 86 11.99 -0.95 22.84
C LYS A 86 12.70 -1.17 21.51
N ASP A 87 13.06 -2.41 21.21
CA ASP A 87 13.61 -2.77 19.90
C ASP A 87 12.58 -2.52 18.78
N ILE A 88 13.07 -2.12 17.59
CA ILE A 88 12.22 -1.86 16.43
C ILE A 88 11.39 -3.09 16.06
N ASN A 89 12.00 -4.27 16.07
CA ASN A 89 11.31 -5.52 15.72
C ASN A 89 10.22 -5.86 16.73
N GLU A 90 10.43 -5.57 18.03
CA GLU A 90 9.40 -5.76 19.04
C GLU A 90 8.18 -4.88 18.76
N ILE A 91 8.40 -3.58 18.51
CA ILE A 91 7.31 -2.64 18.22
C ILE A 91 6.56 -3.04 16.97
N THR A 92 7.27 -3.28 15.87
CA THR A 92 6.64 -3.61 14.59
C THR A 92 5.88 -4.93 14.65
N SER A 93 6.40 -5.93 15.38
CA SER A 93 5.72 -7.21 15.59
C SER A 93 4.44 -7.06 16.41
N ASP A 94 4.52 -6.34 17.55
CA ASP A 94 3.38 -6.12 18.45
C ASP A 94 2.25 -5.36 17.73
N VAL A 95 2.60 -4.25 17.05
CA VAL A 95 1.62 -3.43 16.33
C VAL A 95 1.02 -4.18 15.13
N THR A 96 1.82 -4.97 14.40
CA THR A 96 1.31 -5.80 13.29
C THR A 96 0.32 -6.85 13.80
N LYS A 97 0.58 -7.46 14.96
CA LYS A 97 -0.35 -8.40 15.58
C LYS A 97 -1.69 -7.74 15.91
N VAL A 98 -1.65 -6.58 16.58
CA VAL A 98 -2.86 -5.80 16.92
C VAL A 98 -3.61 -5.40 15.64
N PHE A 99 -2.89 -4.99 14.61
CA PHE A 99 -3.48 -4.66 13.30
C PHE A 99 -4.23 -5.85 12.70
N HIS A 100 -3.65 -7.05 12.72
CA HIS A 100 -4.30 -8.25 12.20
C HIS A 100 -5.52 -8.67 13.03
N GLU A 101 -5.45 -8.52 14.35
CA GLU A 101 -6.60 -8.76 15.25
C GLU A 101 -7.76 -7.79 14.95
N ASN A 102 -7.45 -6.51 14.72
CA ASN A 102 -8.44 -5.51 14.32
C ASN A 102 -9.05 -5.82 12.94
N CYS A 103 -8.23 -6.22 11.96
CA CYS A 103 -8.74 -6.67 10.65
C CYS A 103 -9.73 -7.83 10.80
N LYS A 104 -9.41 -8.81 11.65
CA LYS A 104 -10.29 -9.95 11.94
C LYS A 104 -11.59 -9.51 12.62
N SER A 105 -11.50 -8.62 13.61
CA SER A 105 -12.66 -8.08 14.34
C SER A 105 -13.61 -7.31 13.43
N LEU A 106 -13.08 -6.62 12.40
CA LEU A 106 -13.84 -5.93 11.37
C LEU A 106 -14.33 -6.88 10.26
N ASN A 107 -14.09 -8.18 10.38
CA ASN A 107 -14.42 -9.19 9.37
C ASN A 107 -13.82 -8.89 7.98
N CYS A 108 -12.68 -8.20 7.93
CA CYS A 108 -11.94 -7.97 6.70
C CYS A 108 -11.23 -9.24 6.24
N LEU A 109 -11.29 -9.54 4.96
CA LEU A 109 -10.57 -10.66 4.36
C LEU A 109 -9.05 -10.40 4.40
N LYS A 110 -8.29 -11.47 4.53
CA LYS A 110 -6.83 -11.38 4.39
C LYS A 110 -6.48 -11.02 2.94
N PRO A 111 -5.47 -10.18 2.72
CA PRO A 111 -4.93 -9.97 1.38
C PRO A 111 -4.32 -11.28 0.84
N THR A 112 -4.21 -11.41 -0.47
CA THR A 112 -3.56 -12.55 -1.14
C THR A 112 -2.06 -12.56 -0.84
N VAL A 113 -1.46 -11.36 -0.80
CA VAL A 113 -0.04 -11.15 -0.49
C VAL A 113 0.06 -9.94 0.44
N GLU A 114 0.87 -10.06 1.50
CA GLU A 114 1.11 -8.98 2.46
C GLU A 114 2.62 -8.82 2.69
N PRO A 115 3.34 -8.15 1.74
CA PRO A 115 4.79 -7.99 1.81
C PRO A 115 5.17 -6.97 2.89
N LYS A 116 6.30 -7.19 3.55
CA LYS A 116 6.92 -6.21 4.44
C LYS A 116 7.94 -5.37 3.70
N ALA A 117 8.03 -4.09 4.03
CA ALA A 117 9.00 -3.19 3.40
C ALA A 117 10.45 -3.67 3.60
N THR A 118 10.77 -4.16 4.80
CA THR A 118 12.12 -4.67 5.13
C THR A 118 12.54 -5.90 4.32
N GLU A 119 11.58 -6.68 3.82
CA GLU A 119 11.84 -7.86 2.98
C GLU A 119 12.16 -7.51 1.52
N HIS A 120 12.00 -6.24 1.13
CA HIS A 120 12.12 -5.77 -0.27
C HIS A 120 13.12 -4.62 -0.46
N ILE A 121 14.03 -4.41 0.49
CA ILE A 121 15.05 -3.33 0.40
C ILE A 121 15.92 -3.46 -0.84
N LYS A 122 16.28 -4.69 -1.22
CA LYS A 122 17.09 -4.94 -2.40
C LYS A 122 16.38 -4.49 -3.68
N GLU A 123 15.12 -4.87 -3.85
CA GLU A 123 14.29 -4.49 -5.00
C GLU A 123 14.04 -2.97 -5.03
N MET A 124 13.91 -2.32 -3.87
CA MET A 124 13.80 -0.85 -3.77
C MET A 124 15.09 -0.17 -4.26
N ILE A 125 16.26 -0.67 -3.88
CA ILE A 125 17.56 -0.16 -4.34
C ILE A 125 17.71 -0.34 -5.85
N GLU A 126 17.40 -1.52 -6.37
CA GLU A 126 17.46 -1.82 -7.80
C GLU A 126 16.51 -0.92 -8.61
N MET A 127 15.29 -0.72 -8.13
CA MET A 127 14.31 0.19 -8.75
C MET A 127 14.83 1.63 -8.73
N SER A 128 15.32 2.13 -7.59
CA SER A 128 15.86 3.48 -7.46
C SER A 128 17.03 3.71 -8.42
N SER A 129 17.96 2.76 -8.51
CA SER A 129 19.08 2.81 -9.46
C SER A 129 18.61 2.83 -10.92
N SER A 130 17.60 2.04 -11.26
CA SER A 130 16.99 2.04 -12.59
C SER A 130 16.31 3.37 -12.93
N LEU A 131 15.63 3.99 -11.96
CA LEU A 131 14.99 5.30 -12.15
C LEU A 131 16.02 6.40 -12.35
N ILE A 132 17.13 6.39 -11.61
CA ILE A 132 18.26 7.33 -11.80
C ILE A 132 18.83 7.16 -13.20
N SER A 133 19.14 5.93 -13.61
CA SER A 133 19.73 5.65 -14.94
C SER A 133 18.84 6.07 -16.11
N LYS A 134 17.51 6.08 -15.90
CA LYS A 134 16.50 6.51 -16.88
C LYS A 134 16.19 8.02 -16.83
N GLY A 135 16.79 8.76 -15.89
CA GLY A 135 16.57 10.20 -15.72
C GLY A 135 15.26 10.57 -15.02
N PHE A 136 14.54 9.61 -14.43
CA PHE A 136 13.31 9.88 -13.65
C PHE A 136 13.59 10.17 -12.18
N ALA A 137 14.77 9.89 -11.69
CA ALA A 137 15.21 10.21 -10.34
C ALA A 137 16.63 10.79 -10.37
N TYR A 138 16.99 11.51 -9.32
CA TYR A 138 18.33 12.06 -9.15
C TYR A 138 18.79 11.96 -7.70
N GLU A 139 20.11 11.90 -7.50
CA GLU A 139 20.73 11.94 -6.18
C GLU A 139 21.12 13.38 -5.83
N ASN A 140 20.83 13.78 -4.61
CA ASN A 140 21.32 15.04 -4.05
C ASN A 140 21.56 14.89 -2.55
N LYS A 141 22.79 15.17 -2.10
CA LYS A 141 23.23 15.12 -0.69
C LYS A 141 22.90 13.78 0.00
N GLY A 142 23.09 12.66 -0.68
CA GLY A 142 22.85 11.31 -0.14
C GLY A 142 21.37 10.90 -0.09
N HIS A 143 20.49 11.65 -0.73
CA HIS A 143 19.07 11.31 -0.89
C HIS A 143 18.73 11.10 -2.36
N VAL A 144 17.81 10.19 -2.64
CA VAL A 144 17.27 9.96 -3.98
C VAL A 144 15.91 10.61 -4.09
N TYR A 145 15.76 11.46 -5.09
CA TYR A 145 14.51 12.18 -5.39
C TYR A 145 13.91 11.67 -6.69
N PHE A 146 12.65 11.28 -6.64
CA PHE A 146 11.88 10.95 -7.83
C PHE A 146 11.24 12.22 -8.40
N CYS A 147 11.44 12.48 -9.70
CA CYS A 147 10.98 13.71 -10.33
C CYS A 147 9.55 13.51 -10.87
N LEU A 148 8.55 13.95 -10.13
CA LEU A 148 7.15 13.88 -10.54
C LEU A 148 6.82 14.78 -11.75
N LEU A 149 7.58 15.87 -11.97
CA LEU A 149 7.39 16.80 -13.11
C LEU A 149 7.53 16.12 -14.48
N TYR A 150 8.28 15.01 -14.55
CA TYR A 150 8.46 14.25 -15.80
C TYR A 150 7.49 13.07 -15.93
N THR A 151 6.68 12.78 -14.92
CA THR A 151 5.87 11.56 -14.88
C THR A 151 4.36 11.78 -14.94
N SER A 152 3.88 12.98 -14.63
CA SER A 152 2.45 13.34 -14.78
C SER A 152 2.24 14.84 -14.62
N ASP A 153 1.17 15.36 -15.24
CA ASP A 153 0.63 16.69 -14.97
C ASP A 153 0.00 16.81 -13.56
N ALA A 154 0.18 15.82 -12.71
CA ALA A 154 -0.31 15.79 -11.33
C ALA A 154 0.60 16.54 -10.34
N ALA A 155 1.65 17.20 -10.81
CA ALA A 155 2.57 18.00 -10.00
C ALA A 155 2.03 19.40 -9.67
N ASP A 156 0.85 19.78 -10.14
CA ASP A 156 0.20 21.06 -9.88
C ASP A 156 -0.82 21.01 -8.72
N GLU A 157 -0.74 19.99 -7.83
CA GLU A 157 -1.57 19.90 -6.62
C GLU A 157 -0.77 19.92 -5.34
#